data_450118dd49e07022aa1823738a82e7ab
#
_entry.id   450118dd49e07022aa1823738a82e7ab
#
_cell.length_a   1.000
_cell.length_b   1.000
_cell.length_c   1.000
_cell.angle_alpha   90.00
_cell.angle_beta   90.00
_cell.angle_gamma   90.00
#
_symmetry.space_group_name_H-M   'P 1'
#
loop_
_entity.id
_entity.type
_entity.pdbx_description
1 polymer ?
#
loop_
_entity_poly.entity_id
_entity_poly.type
_entity_poly.pdbx_seq_one_letter_code
_entity_poly.pdbx_strand_id
1 'polypeptide(L)'
;MDLISPILLSLALQVGPNPHIGNDMGPPDELVNRPKRNPRDNPLERGVEDNPDTVWLAKCLAFLPGEAARAHTLAQVRRNETFGRQRILANHCLGLAATELGLWGDARAAFAAARDEVPDDEPRTKARFGAMAGNAAVADSDPEGALAILTTAKGHAEASASAPMQAIVASDLARVLVTLERPEEALAELELSAQLAPGEAATWLLKATLLRRLERLDEAQAAIEQASELAAVNADMSAPIGLEAGVIAVLSGREDAARTSWQSVIDTAPQSPEALTAQGYLAQLEPA
;
A
#
# COMPACT_ATOMS: atom_id res chain seq x y z
N MET A 1 -29.75 -22.05 5.80
CA MET A 1 -28.54 -21.39 6.33
C MET A 1 -27.49 -21.11 5.27
N ASP A 2 -27.83 -21.21 3.98
CA ASP A 2 -26.83 -21.16 2.87
C ASP A 2 -26.88 -19.90 2.01
N LEU A 3 -27.54 -18.81 2.44
CA LEU A 3 -27.74 -17.60 1.63
C LEU A 3 -26.67 -16.54 1.80
N ILE A 4 -25.80 -16.66 2.80
CA ILE A 4 -24.73 -15.67 3.07
C ILE A 4 -23.42 -16.02 2.32
N SER A 5 -23.24 -17.29 1.96
CA SER A 5 -21.98 -17.81 1.41
C SER A 5 -21.51 -17.20 0.08
N PRO A 6 -22.34 -16.98 -0.95
CA PRO A 6 -21.84 -16.48 -2.23
C PRO A 6 -21.53 -14.97 -2.26
N ILE A 7 -22.16 -14.18 -1.39
CA ILE A 7 -21.96 -12.71 -1.40
C ILE A 7 -20.68 -12.33 -0.64
N LEU A 8 -20.34 -13.08 0.41
CA LEU A 8 -19.11 -12.85 1.18
C LEU A 8 -17.84 -13.24 0.41
N LEU A 9 -17.97 -14.11 -0.60
CA LEU A 9 -16.82 -14.52 -1.43
C LEU A 9 -16.43 -13.45 -2.46
N SER A 10 -17.37 -12.65 -2.94
CA SER A 10 -17.11 -11.68 -4.01
C SER A 10 -16.39 -10.39 -3.52
N LEU A 11 -16.48 -10.04 -2.24
CA LEU A 11 -15.75 -8.89 -1.68
C LEU A 11 -14.25 -9.15 -1.49
N ALA A 12 -13.83 -10.40 -1.48
CA ALA A 12 -12.43 -10.76 -1.27
C ALA A 12 -11.53 -10.48 -2.50
N LEU A 13 -12.10 -10.11 -3.65
CA LEU A 13 -11.36 -9.88 -4.90
C LEU A 13 -10.98 -8.41 -5.14
N GLN A 14 -11.40 -7.48 -4.28
CA GLN A 14 -11.01 -6.08 -4.39
C GLN A 14 -9.74 -5.77 -3.57
N VAL A 15 -8.74 -6.65 -3.63
CA VAL A 15 -7.38 -6.28 -3.23
C VAL A 15 -6.71 -5.65 -4.45
N GLY A 16 -7.17 -4.47 -4.82
CA GLY A 16 -6.45 -3.61 -5.73
C GLY A 16 -5.11 -3.16 -5.10
N PRO A 17 -4.16 -2.66 -5.90
CA PRO A 17 -2.94 -2.07 -5.37
C PRO A 17 -3.35 -1.01 -4.34
N ASN A 18 -2.69 -1.02 -3.18
CA ASN A 18 -2.99 -0.07 -2.11
C ASN A 18 -2.68 1.36 -2.63
N PRO A 19 -3.68 2.19 -2.94
CA PRO A 19 -3.47 3.51 -3.50
C PRO A 19 -2.73 4.45 -2.51
N HIS A 20 -2.75 4.13 -1.21
CA HIS A 20 -2.11 4.93 -0.19
C HIS A 20 -0.58 4.76 -0.14
N ILE A 21 -0.03 3.62 -0.61
CA ILE A 21 1.43 3.44 -0.65
C ILE A 21 2.11 4.39 -1.65
N GLY A 22 1.40 4.82 -2.70
CA GLY A 22 1.90 5.80 -3.66
C GLY A 22 1.87 7.25 -3.15
N ASN A 23 0.92 7.60 -2.28
CA ASN A 23 0.69 8.98 -1.86
C ASN A 23 1.46 9.39 -0.60
N ASP A 24 1.71 8.46 0.35
CA ASP A 24 2.49 8.75 1.55
C ASP A 24 4.01 8.64 1.36
N MET A 25 4.44 8.07 0.24
CA MET A 25 5.85 7.98 -0.06
C MET A 25 6.30 9.21 -0.87
N GLY A 26 6.56 10.32 -0.19
CA GLY A 26 7.38 11.41 -0.73
C GLY A 26 8.67 10.88 -1.38
N PRO A 27 9.48 11.69 -2.04
CA PRO A 27 10.73 11.23 -2.62
C PRO A 27 11.57 10.52 -1.55
N PRO A 28 12.32 9.47 -1.88
CA PRO A 28 13.15 8.73 -0.92
C PRO A 28 13.97 9.67 -0.07
N ASP A 29 13.94 9.49 1.26
CA ASP A 29 14.67 10.37 2.18
C ASP A 29 16.15 10.51 1.81
N GLU A 30 16.75 9.45 1.30
CA GLU A 30 18.13 9.43 0.83
C GLU A 30 18.35 10.32 -0.41
N LEU A 31 17.33 10.51 -1.25
CA LEU A 31 17.39 11.38 -2.42
C LEU A 31 17.07 12.84 -2.10
N VAL A 32 16.34 13.08 -1.00
CA VAL A 32 15.90 14.43 -0.58
C VAL A 32 16.69 14.96 0.59
N ASN A 33 16.96 14.12 1.59
CA ASN A 33 17.60 14.51 2.85
C ASN A 33 18.97 13.85 3.00
N ARG A 34 20.04 14.56 2.60
CA ARG A 34 21.35 14.23 3.17
C ARG A 34 21.35 14.63 4.65
N PRO A 35 21.98 13.82 5.55
CA PRO A 35 22.14 14.20 6.94
C PRO A 35 22.78 15.60 6.98
N LYS A 36 22.09 16.53 7.64
CA LYS A 36 22.62 17.90 7.83
C LYS A 36 23.97 17.79 8.51
N ARG A 37 25.01 18.30 7.87
CA ARG A 37 26.28 18.57 8.53
C ARG A 37 25.99 19.41 9.77
N ASN A 38 26.77 19.13 10.85
CA ASN A 38 26.70 19.71 12.18
C ASN A 38 26.30 21.20 12.16
N PRO A 39 25.35 21.68 13.01
CA PRO A 39 24.91 23.09 13.05
C PRO A 39 26.01 24.12 13.30
N ARG A 40 27.23 23.70 13.69
CA ARG A 40 28.36 24.59 13.90
C ARG A 40 29.07 25.04 12.63
N ASP A 41 28.74 24.48 11.45
CA ASP A 41 29.33 24.83 10.16
C ASP A 41 28.39 25.70 9.30
N ASN A 42 27.49 26.44 9.91
CA ASN A 42 26.56 27.31 9.19
C ASN A 42 27.18 28.69 8.93
N PRO A 43 27.85 28.94 7.79
CA PRO A 43 28.10 30.30 7.38
C PRO A 43 26.84 30.81 6.70
N LEU A 44 26.08 31.60 7.42
CA LEU A 44 25.00 32.42 6.90
C LEU A 44 23.73 31.64 6.46
N GLU A 45 22.61 32.05 7.00
CA GLU A 45 21.25 31.92 6.49
C GLU A 45 21.14 32.32 5.01
N ARG A 46 21.86 31.60 4.14
CA ARG A 46 21.42 31.47 2.78
C ARG A 46 20.25 30.52 2.83
N GLY A 47 19.10 31.03 2.42
CA GLY A 47 17.91 30.23 2.26
C GLY A 47 18.30 28.87 1.67
N VAL A 48 17.69 27.79 2.16
CA VAL A 48 17.88 26.45 1.61
C VAL A 48 17.75 26.61 0.11
N GLU A 49 18.87 26.63 -0.62
CA GLU A 49 18.83 26.57 -2.09
C GLU A 49 18.17 25.23 -2.35
N ASP A 50 16.88 25.26 -2.71
CA ASP A 50 16.13 24.09 -3.07
C ASP A 50 16.93 23.37 -4.14
N ASN A 51 17.36 22.14 -3.85
CA ASN A 51 18.09 21.35 -4.82
C ASN A 51 17.24 21.32 -6.12
N PRO A 52 17.74 21.78 -7.27
CA PRO A 52 16.97 21.90 -8.51
C PRO A 52 16.27 20.60 -8.90
N ASP A 53 16.82 19.46 -8.52
CA ASP A 53 16.26 18.14 -8.81
C ASP A 53 15.02 17.85 -7.95
N THR A 54 15.04 18.22 -6.66
CA THR A 54 13.88 18.08 -5.77
C THR A 54 12.78 19.07 -6.11
N VAL A 55 13.14 20.30 -6.50
CA VAL A 55 12.18 21.29 -7.02
C VAL A 55 11.49 20.78 -8.28
N TRP A 56 12.27 20.21 -9.21
CA TRP A 56 11.69 19.64 -10.41
C TRP A 56 10.72 18.49 -10.09
N LEU A 57 11.13 17.57 -9.22
CA LEU A 57 10.26 16.46 -8.80
C LEU A 57 8.98 16.96 -8.15
N ALA A 58 9.07 17.88 -7.17
CA ALA A 58 7.90 18.45 -6.52
C ALA A 58 6.94 19.10 -7.53
N LYS A 59 7.47 19.81 -8.53
CA LYS A 59 6.68 20.40 -9.61
C LYS A 59 6.01 19.33 -10.49
N CYS A 60 6.72 18.23 -10.79
CA CYS A 60 6.15 17.11 -11.56
C CYS A 60 5.02 16.44 -10.78
N LEU A 61 5.23 16.14 -9.50
CA LEU A 61 4.24 15.52 -8.62
C LEU A 61 2.99 16.40 -8.42
N ALA A 62 3.17 17.73 -8.40
CA ALA A 62 2.05 18.66 -8.27
C ALA A 62 1.03 18.59 -9.43
N PHE A 63 1.40 18.00 -10.57
CA PHE A 63 0.49 17.78 -11.69
C PHE A 63 -0.32 16.48 -11.55
N LEU A 64 0.06 15.54 -10.67
CA LEU A 64 -0.64 14.25 -10.56
C LEU A 64 -2.14 14.42 -10.28
N PRO A 65 -2.57 15.27 -9.35
CA PRO A 65 -3.98 15.54 -9.18
C PRO A 65 -4.53 16.34 -10.39
N GLY A 66 -5.22 15.68 -11.27
CA GLY A 66 -5.97 16.31 -12.38
C GLY A 66 -5.21 16.53 -13.69
N GLU A 67 -3.87 16.54 -13.70
CA GLU A 67 -3.06 16.75 -14.90
C GLU A 67 -2.00 15.62 -15.10
N ALA A 68 -2.33 14.38 -14.72
CA ALA A 68 -1.39 13.24 -14.75
C ALA A 68 -0.75 13.02 -16.14
N ALA A 69 -1.48 13.24 -17.22
CA ALA A 69 -0.93 13.16 -18.60
C ALA A 69 0.18 14.19 -18.85
N ARG A 70 0.08 15.37 -18.24
CA ARG A 70 1.12 16.40 -18.30
C ARG A 70 2.36 15.98 -17.50
N ALA A 71 2.16 15.46 -16.29
CA ALA A 71 3.26 14.90 -15.48
C ALA A 71 3.99 13.80 -16.25
N HIS A 72 3.25 12.88 -16.85
CA HIS A 72 3.76 11.79 -17.67
C HIS A 72 4.65 12.29 -18.81
N THR A 73 4.16 13.25 -19.61
CA THR A 73 4.91 13.83 -20.73
C THR A 73 6.19 14.52 -20.26
N LEU A 74 6.09 15.35 -19.19
CA LEU A 74 7.25 16.06 -18.63
C LEU A 74 8.30 15.08 -18.11
N ALA A 75 7.87 14.01 -17.43
CA ALA A 75 8.77 13.01 -16.91
C ALA A 75 9.44 12.19 -18.02
N GLN A 76 8.72 11.87 -19.09
CA GLN A 76 9.27 11.20 -20.27
C GLN A 76 10.37 12.03 -20.94
N VAL A 77 10.14 13.31 -21.15
CA VAL A 77 11.15 14.22 -21.74
C VAL A 77 12.40 14.24 -20.85
N ARG A 78 12.22 14.50 -19.56
CA ARG A 78 13.36 14.57 -18.62
C ARG A 78 14.13 13.26 -18.50
N ARG A 79 13.44 12.12 -18.48
CA ARG A 79 14.10 10.80 -18.48
C ARG A 79 15.04 10.62 -19.67
N ASN A 80 14.67 11.12 -20.85
CA ASN A 80 15.46 10.99 -22.06
C ASN A 80 16.64 11.98 -22.12
N GLU A 81 16.55 13.10 -21.41
CA GLU A 81 17.55 14.16 -21.39
C GLU A 81 18.55 14.06 -20.24
N THR A 82 18.31 13.18 -19.26
CA THR A 82 19.10 13.10 -18.03
C THR A 82 19.62 11.69 -17.77
N PHE A 83 20.51 11.57 -16.78
CA PHE A 83 21.09 10.30 -16.31
C PHE A 83 21.32 10.37 -14.79
N GLY A 84 21.59 9.20 -14.18
CA GLY A 84 21.84 9.08 -12.75
C GLY A 84 20.66 9.58 -11.92
N ARG A 85 20.93 10.32 -10.85
CA ARG A 85 19.92 10.81 -9.91
C ARG A 85 18.75 11.53 -10.58
N GLN A 86 19.02 12.37 -11.58
CA GLN A 86 17.96 13.12 -12.26
C GLN A 86 17.02 12.18 -13.03
N ARG A 87 17.57 11.14 -13.66
CA ARG A 87 16.76 10.15 -14.37
C ARG A 87 15.99 9.25 -13.42
N ILE A 88 16.55 8.91 -12.24
CA ILE A 88 15.82 8.20 -11.19
C ILE A 88 14.56 9.00 -10.79
N LEU A 89 14.71 10.30 -10.52
CA LEU A 89 13.58 11.17 -10.17
C LEU A 89 12.58 11.32 -11.31
N ALA A 90 13.05 11.39 -12.56
CA ALA A 90 12.20 11.42 -13.73
C ALA A 90 11.38 10.12 -13.87
N ASN A 91 12.01 8.96 -13.71
CA ASN A 91 11.34 7.67 -13.72
C ASN A 91 10.36 7.51 -12.54
N HIS A 92 10.68 8.08 -11.36
CA HIS A 92 9.76 8.09 -10.23
C HIS A 92 8.47 8.86 -10.58
N CYS A 93 8.57 10.11 -11.07
CA CYS A 93 7.40 10.86 -11.48
C CYS A 93 6.66 10.19 -12.64
N LEU A 94 7.38 9.62 -13.62
CA LEU A 94 6.79 8.90 -14.73
C LEU A 94 5.96 7.71 -14.27
N GLY A 95 6.51 6.91 -13.36
CA GLY A 95 5.80 5.76 -12.80
C GLY A 95 4.53 6.16 -12.06
N LEU A 96 4.59 7.20 -11.21
CA LEU A 96 3.41 7.71 -10.51
C LEU A 96 2.37 8.26 -11.49
N ALA A 97 2.78 9.05 -12.48
CA ALA A 97 1.87 9.58 -13.49
C ALA A 97 1.22 8.47 -14.33
N ALA A 98 1.97 7.43 -14.68
CA ALA A 98 1.46 6.25 -15.37
C ALA A 98 0.45 5.49 -14.49
N THR A 99 0.69 5.38 -13.18
CA THR A 99 -0.25 4.79 -12.20
C THR A 99 -1.57 5.56 -12.19
N GLU A 100 -1.54 6.89 -12.09
CA GLU A 100 -2.75 7.75 -12.12
C GLU A 100 -3.53 7.61 -13.45
N LEU A 101 -2.85 7.31 -14.54
CA LEU A 101 -3.45 7.11 -15.86
C LEU A 101 -3.90 5.66 -16.12
N GLY A 102 -3.66 4.73 -15.20
CA GLY A 102 -3.93 3.31 -15.39
C GLY A 102 -3.01 2.63 -16.41
N LEU A 103 -1.87 3.23 -16.72
CA LEU A 103 -0.86 2.70 -17.65
C LEU A 103 0.12 1.80 -16.89
N TRP A 104 -0.37 0.66 -16.43
CA TRP A 104 0.32 -0.18 -15.46
C TRP A 104 1.66 -0.74 -15.99
N GLY A 105 1.71 -1.14 -17.26
CA GLY A 105 2.95 -1.58 -17.91
C GLY A 105 4.03 -0.49 -17.93
N ASP A 106 3.63 0.76 -18.22
CA ASP A 106 4.54 1.92 -18.21
C ASP A 106 4.99 2.26 -16.79
N ALA A 107 4.07 2.19 -15.81
CA ALA A 107 4.40 2.39 -14.39
C ALA A 107 5.44 1.37 -13.92
N ARG A 108 5.20 0.08 -14.18
CA ARG A 108 6.15 -1.00 -13.88
C ARG A 108 7.51 -0.75 -14.51
N ALA A 109 7.55 -0.42 -15.80
CA ALA A 109 8.80 -0.17 -16.51
C ALA A 109 9.56 1.04 -15.95
N ALA A 110 8.86 2.12 -15.61
CA ALA A 110 9.46 3.32 -15.04
C ALA A 110 10.05 3.07 -13.65
N PHE A 111 9.31 2.41 -12.76
CA PHE A 111 9.81 2.07 -11.42
C PHE A 111 10.97 1.07 -11.46
N ALA A 112 10.92 0.06 -12.34
CA ALA A 112 12.03 -0.86 -12.55
C ALA A 112 13.28 -0.13 -13.04
N ALA A 113 13.14 0.78 -14.02
CA ALA A 113 14.25 1.59 -14.49
C ALA A 113 14.83 2.51 -13.41
N ALA A 114 13.98 3.09 -12.55
CA ALA A 114 14.45 3.86 -11.40
C ALA A 114 15.26 2.98 -10.44
N ARG A 115 14.75 1.80 -10.07
CA ARG A 115 15.44 0.83 -9.21
C ARG A 115 16.82 0.45 -9.75
N ASP A 116 16.88 0.14 -11.04
CA ASP A 116 18.09 -0.38 -11.68
C ASP A 116 19.19 0.69 -11.78
N GLU A 117 18.82 1.97 -11.79
CA GLU A 117 19.77 3.09 -11.82
C GLU A 117 20.17 3.59 -10.41
N VAL A 118 19.45 3.20 -9.35
CA VAL A 118 19.82 3.52 -7.96
C VAL A 118 21.17 2.86 -7.63
N PRO A 119 22.12 3.59 -6.98
CA PRO A 119 23.37 3.03 -6.53
C PRO A 119 23.21 1.81 -5.59
N ASP A 120 24.19 0.90 -5.60
CA ASP A 120 24.11 -0.34 -4.80
C ASP A 120 24.19 -0.10 -3.30
N ASP A 121 24.74 1.02 -2.87
CA ASP A 121 24.81 1.46 -1.48
C ASP A 121 23.50 2.13 -0.98
N GLU A 122 22.47 2.18 -1.82
CA GLU A 122 21.15 2.67 -1.46
C GLU A 122 20.08 1.55 -1.50
N PRO A 123 20.22 0.45 -0.75
CA PRO A 123 19.32 -0.71 -0.86
C PRO A 123 17.86 -0.38 -0.46
N ARG A 124 17.64 0.57 0.46
CA ARG A 124 16.29 1.01 0.83
C ARG A 124 15.56 1.66 -0.34
N THR A 125 16.24 2.50 -1.10
CA THR A 125 15.70 3.14 -2.31
C THR A 125 15.39 2.10 -3.39
N LYS A 126 16.29 1.11 -3.59
CA LYS A 126 16.04 -0.03 -4.49
C LYS A 126 14.81 -0.84 -4.08
N ALA A 127 14.68 -1.17 -2.80
CA ALA A 127 13.52 -1.89 -2.27
C ALA A 127 12.22 -1.16 -2.56
N ARG A 128 12.19 0.15 -2.32
CA ARG A 128 11.02 0.99 -2.54
C ARG A 128 10.59 0.99 -4.00
N PHE A 129 11.48 1.25 -4.94
CA PHE A 129 11.12 1.21 -6.36
C PHE A 129 10.76 -0.20 -6.82
N GLY A 130 11.37 -1.23 -6.23
CA GLY A 130 10.98 -2.61 -6.45
C GLY A 130 9.55 -2.89 -5.98
N ALA A 131 9.16 -2.42 -4.79
CA ALA A 131 7.80 -2.53 -4.29
C ALA A 131 6.79 -1.82 -5.21
N MET A 132 7.10 -0.60 -5.66
CA MET A 132 6.24 0.14 -6.58
C MET A 132 6.10 -0.58 -7.94
N ALA A 133 7.18 -1.15 -8.47
CA ALA A 133 7.14 -1.93 -9.71
C ALA A 133 6.34 -3.23 -9.55
N GLY A 134 6.46 -3.91 -8.41
CA GLY A 134 5.67 -5.10 -8.08
C GLY A 134 4.18 -4.80 -7.99
N ASN A 135 3.82 -3.72 -7.30
CA ASN A 135 2.42 -3.28 -7.20
C ASN A 135 1.84 -2.90 -8.57
N ALA A 136 2.63 -2.26 -9.44
CA ALA A 136 2.21 -1.98 -10.82
C ALA A 136 2.01 -3.27 -11.63
N ALA A 137 2.83 -4.31 -11.41
CA ALA A 137 2.66 -5.61 -12.07
C ALA A 137 1.38 -6.32 -11.61
N VAL A 138 1.00 -6.22 -10.32
CA VAL A 138 -0.31 -6.73 -9.83
C VAL A 138 -1.45 -6.02 -10.57
N ALA A 139 -1.40 -4.71 -10.68
CA ALA A 139 -2.42 -3.93 -11.36
C ALA A 139 -2.49 -4.22 -12.88
N ASP A 140 -1.36 -4.63 -13.47
CA ASP A 140 -1.24 -5.09 -14.86
C ASP A 140 -1.70 -6.56 -15.05
N SER A 141 -2.27 -7.17 -13.99
CA SER A 141 -2.72 -8.56 -13.98
C SER A 141 -1.60 -9.59 -14.24
N ASP A 142 -0.38 -9.29 -13.79
CA ASP A 142 0.80 -10.17 -13.85
C ASP A 142 1.28 -10.52 -12.43
N PRO A 143 0.56 -11.38 -11.69
CA PRO A 143 0.91 -11.71 -10.32
C PRO A 143 2.22 -12.51 -10.19
N GLU A 144 2.57 -13.34 -11.17
CA GLU A 144 3.84 -14.06 -11.20
C GLU A 144 5.02 -13.10 -11.39
N GLY A 145 4.88 -12.14 -12.32
CA GLY A 145 5.87 -11.07 -12.49
C GLY A 145 6.00 -10.20 -11.25
N ALA A 146 4.88 -9.89 -10.59
CA ALA A 146 4.87 -9.18 -9.31
C ALA A 146 5.62 -9.94 -8.21
N LEU A 147 5.39 -11.26 -8.09
CA LEU A 147 6.09 -12.11 -7.13
C LEU A 147 7.61 -12.06 -7.32
N ALA A 148 8.07 -12.18 -8.57
CA ALA A 148 9.51 -12.13 -8.89
C ALA A 148 10.13 -10.77 -8.53
N ILE A 149 9.44 -9.67 -8.87
CA ILE A 149 9.88 -8.30 -8.59
C ILE A 149 9.93 -8.05 -7.07
N LEU A 150 8.88 -8.42 -6.34
CA LEU A 150 8.78 -8.21 -4.89
C LEU A 150 9.76 -9.11 -4.12
N THR A 151 10.04 -10.33 -4.60
CA THR A 151 11.09 -11.18 -4.01
C THR A 151 12.45 -10.50 -4.11
N THR A 152 12.76 -9.86 -5.23
CA THR A 152 13.98 -9.06 -5.39
C THR A 152 13.97 -7.84 -4.45
N ALA A 153 12.84 -7.15 -4.35
CA ALA A 153 12.67 -6.02 -3.45
C ALA A 153 12.84 -6.41 -1.98
N LYS A 154 12.39 -7.62 -1.57
CA LYS A 154 12.61 -8.17 -0.23
C LYS A 154 14.09 -8.28 0.10
N GLY A 155 14.92 -8.81 -0.80
CA GLY A 155 16.37 -8.86 -0.60
C GLY A 155 17.00 -7.47 -0.42
N HIS A 156 16.55 -6.47 -1.16
CA HIS A 156 17.00 -5.08 -0.97
C HIS A 156 16.48 -4.48 0.35
N ALA A 157 15.25 -4.78 0.76
CA ALA A 157 14.70 -4.32 2.03
C ALA A 157 15.48 -4.90 3.22
N GLU A 158 15.81 -6.18 3.17
CA GLU A 158 16.66 -6.85 4.16
C GLU A 158 18.05 -6.21 4.22
N ALA A 159 18.70 -6.00 3.07
CA ALA A 159 20.02 -5.35 2.99
C ALA A 159 20.00 -3.91 3.55
N SER A 160 18.85 -3.23 3.50
CA SER A 160 18.71 -1.87 4.03
C SER A 160 18.61 -1.80 5.56
N ALA A 161 18.39 -2.93 6.23
CA ALA A 161 18.09 -3.04 7.66
C ALA A 161 16.93 -2.12 8.13
N SER A 162 16.05 -1.69 7.22
CA SER A 162 14.92 -0.82 7.52
C SER A 162 13.68 -1.67 7.82
N ALA A 163 13.34 -1.83 9.10
CA ALA A 163 12.16 -2.59 9.51
C ALA A 163 10.86 -2.09 8.83
N PRO A 164 10.59 -0.77 8.71
CA PRO A 164 9.40 -0.31 7.98
C PRO A 164 9.40 -0.73 6.50
N MET A 165 10.56 -0.67 5.80
CA MET A 165 10.63 -1.07 4.40
C MET A 165 10.43 -2.58 4.22
N GLN A 166 10.99 -3.39 5.11
CA GLN A 166 10.78 -4.83 5.14
C GLN A 166 9.30 -5.17 5.36
N ALA A 167 8.63 -4.46 6.29
CA ALA A 167 7.20 -4.65 6.56
C ALA A 167 6.33 -4.33 5.32
N ILE A 168 6.61 -3.23 4.62
CA ILE A 168 5.90 -2.84 3.40
C ILE A 168 6.03 -3.94 2.34
N VAL A 169 7.26 -4.38 2.06
CA VAL A 169 7.50 -5.40 1.03
C VAL A 169 6.87 -6.73 1.40
N ALA A 170 6.91 -7.11 2.68
CA ALA A 170 6.25 -8.33 3.17
C ALA A 170 4.72 -8.27 2.99
N SER A 171 4.08 -7.14 3.31
CA SER A 171 2.65 -6.93 3.05
C SER A 171 2.31 -6.99 1.56
N ASP A 172 3.15 -6.43 0.69
CA ASP A 172 2.97 -6.47 -0.76
C ASP A 172 3.10 -7.90 -1.29
N LEU A 173 4.09 -8.66 -0.81
CA LEU A 173 4.25 -10.08 -1.13
C LEU A 173 3.04 -10.91 -0.70
N ALA A 174 2.53 -10.66 0.49
CA ALA A 174 1.35 -11.37 0.99
C ALA A 174 0.14 -11.18 0.07
N ARG A 175 -0.10 -9.98 -0.44
CA ARG A 175 -1.20 -9.72 -1.38
C ARG A 175 -1.04 -10.49 -2.69
N VAL A 176 0.17 -10.55 -3.22
CA VAL A 176 0.48 -11.31 -4.42
C VAL A 176 0.30 -12.81 -4.17
N LEU A 177 0.78 -13.32 -3.05
CA LEU A 177 0.66 -14.73 -2.68
C LEU A 177 -0.81 -15.15 -2.50
N VAL A 178 -1.66 -14.28 -1.95
CA VAL A 178 -3.11 -14.50 -1.91
C VAL A 178 -3.70 -14.61 -3.32
N THR A 179 -3.28 -13.76 -4.24
CA THR A 179 -3.73 -13.80 -5.65
C THR A 179 -3.28 -15.08 -6.36
N LEU A 180 -2.12 -15.61 -5.98
CA LEU A 180 -1.55 -16.86 -6.50
C LEU A 180 -2.04 -18.11 -5.76
N GLU A 181 -3.08 -18.00 -4.92
CA GLU A 181 -3.65 -19.10 -4.13
C GLU A 181 -2.61 -19.81 -3.22
N ARG A 182 -1.69 -19.02 -2.63
CA ARG A 182 -0.64 -19.48 -1.70
C ARG A 182 -0.85 -18.87 -0.30
N PRO A 183 -1.99 -19.17 0.37
CA PRO A 183 -2.43 -18.42 1.55
C PRO A 183 -1.54 -18.63 2.79
N GLU A 184 -0.92 -19.80 2.97
CA GLU A 184 -0.03 -20.05 4.11
C GLU A 184 1.26 -19.23 4.02
N GLU A 185 1.79 -19.10 2.80
CA GLU A 185 2.96 -18.25 2.58
C GLU A 185 2.60 -16.77 2.74
N ALA A 186 1.41 -16.37 2.27
CA ALA A 186 0.90 -15.02 2.50
C ALA A 186 0.75 -14.70 4.00
N LEU A 187 0.27 -15.66 4.79
CA LEU A 187 0.14 -15.49 6.24
C LEU A 187 1.50 -15.30 6.90
N ALA A 188 2.50 -16.06 6.51
CA ALA A 188 3.87 -15.91 7.03
C ALA A 188 4.45 -14.52 6.72
N GLU A 189 4.22 -13.98 5.53
CA GLU A 189 4.66 -12.62 5.17
C GLU A 189 3.88 -11.54 5.97
N LEU A 190 2.59 -11.72 6.23
CA LEU A 190 1.81 -10.81 7.08
C LEU A 190 2.25 -10.87 8.54
N GLU A 191 2.61 -12.04 9.04
CA GLU A 191 3.17 -12.18 10.39
C GLU A 191 4.52 -11.45 10.52
N LEU A 192 5.39 -11.58 9.52
CA LEU A 192 6.63 -10.84 9.45
C LEU A 192 6.38 -9.33 9.42
N SER A 193 5.45 -8.86 8.57
CA SER A 193 5.10 -7.46 8.49
C SER A 193 4.58 -6.90 9.82
N ALA A 194 3.67 -7.63 10.49
CA ALA A 194 3.12 -7.24 11.79
C ALA A 194 4.19 -7.19 12.91
N GLN A 195 5.19 -8.07 12.85
CA GLN A 195 6.32 -8.04 13.80
C GLN A 195 7.24 -6.83 13.57
N LEU A 196 7.51 -6.48 12.32
CA LEU A 196 8.42 -5.40 11.95
C LEU A 196 7.78 -4.01 12.10
N ALA A 197 6.47 -3.90 11.89
CA ALA A 197 5.69 -2.67 11.98
C ALA A 197 4.35 -2.92 12.68
N PRO A 198 4.33 -3.17 14.00
CA PRO A 198 3.11 -3.54 14.73
C PRO A 198 2.05 -2.43 14.78
N GLY A 199 2.42 -1.18 14.49
CA GLY A 199 1.51 -0.03 14.43
C GLY A 199 0.75 0.13 13.12
N GLU A 200 0.95 -0.74 12.12
CA GLU A 200 0.31 -0.64 10.82
C GLU A 200 -1.05 -1.35 10.80
N ALA A 201 -2.14 -0.58 10.97
CA ALA A 201 -3.51 -1.10 10.98
C ALA A 201 -3.86 -1.90 9.71
N ALA A 202 -3.34 -1.46 8.55
CA ALA A 202 -3.57 -2.13 7.26
C ALA A 202 -3.01 -3.56 7.24
N THR A 203 -1.86 -3.82 7.84
CA THR A 203 -1.29 -5.17 7.95
C THR A 203 -2.18 -6.09 8.77
N TRP A 204 -2.69 -5.61 9.91
CA TRP A 204 -3.59 -6.37 10.76
C TRP A 204 -4.94 -6.65 10.10
N LEU A 205 -5.48 -5.69 9.33
CA LEU A 205 -6.68 -5.89 8.53
C LEU A 205 -6.47 -6.98 7.46
N LEU A 206 -5.36 -6.92 6.72
CA LEU A 206 -5.03 -7.95 5.73
C LEU A 206 -4.88 -9.33 6.37
N LYS A 207 -4.23 -9.41 7.54
CA LYS A 207 -4.09 -10.65 8.30
C LYS A 207 -5.44 -11.19 8.75
N ALA A 208 -6.32 -10.34 9.29
CA ALA A 208 -7.66 -10.73 9.70
C ALA A 208 -8.48 -11.27 8.52
N THR A 209 -8.46 -10.58 7.40
CA THR A 209 -9.16 -11.00 6.18
C THR A 209 -8.65 -12.35 5.65
N LEU A 210 -7.34 -12.56 5.66
CA LEU A 210 -6.76 -13.84 5.23
C LEU A 210 -7.12 -14.97 6.18
N LEU A 211 -7.00 -14.77 7.49
CA LEU A 211 -7.37 -15.75 8.51
C LEU A 211 -8.86 -16.12 8.44
N ARG A 212 -9.74 -15.14 8.21
CA ARG A 212 -11.16 -15.41 7.97
C ARG A 212 -11.39 -16.29 6.74
N ARG A 213 -10.66 -16.03 5.63
CA ARG A 213 -10.75 -16.87 4.42
C ARG A 213 -10.25 -18.29 4.63
N LEU A 214 -9.33 -18.48 5.57
CA LEU A 214 -8.82 -19.78 6.02
C LEU A 214 -9.71 -20.41 7.09
N GLU A 215 -10.89 -19.82 7.39
CA GLU A 215 -11.82 -20.27 8.43
C GLU A 215 -11.22 -20.29 9.86
N ARG A 216 -10.10 -19.60 10.07
CA ARG A 216 -9.42 -19.43 11.36
C ARG A 216 -10.01 -18.25 12.11
N LEU A 217 -11.31 -18.34 12.46
CA LEU A 217 -12.11 -17.20 12.92
C LEU A 217 -11.65 -16.60 14.25
N ASP A 218 -11.15 -17.40 15.19
CA ASP A 218 -10.64 -16.88 16.47
C ASP A 218 -9.39 -16.03 16.28
N GLU A 219 -8.50 -16.46 15.39
CA GLU A 219 -7.29 -15.69 15.05
C GLU A 219 -7.62 -14.46 14.22
N ALA A 220 -8.60 -14.56 13.32
CA ALA A 220 -9.12 -13.41 12.57
C ALA A 220 -9.69 -12.35 13.51
N GLN A 221 -10.42 -12.78 14.56
CA GLN A 221 -10.95 -11.88 15.57
C GLN A 221 -9.82 -11.15 16.32
N ALA A 222 -8.80 -11.86 16.76
CA ALA A 222 -7.67 -11.23 17.45
C ALA A 222 -6.95 -10.21 16.55
N ALA A 223 -6.78 -10.54 15.26
CA ALA A 223 -6.14 -9.63 14.30
C ALA A 223 -6.98 -8.38 14.02
N ILE A 224 -8.32 -8.52 13.87
CA ILE A 224 -9.19 -7.37 13.61
C ILE A 224 -9.34 -6.47 14.84
N GLU A 225 -9.25 -7.00 16.06
CA GLU A 225 -9.20 -6.21 17.28
C GLU A 225 -7.95 -5.33 17.33
N GLN A 226 -6.77 -5.88 16.98
CA GLN A 226 -5.55 -5.09 16.85
C GLN A 226 -5.67 -4.00 15.78
N ALA A 227 -6.24 -4.31 14.62
CA ALA A 227 -6.50 -3.30 13.59
C ALA A 227 -7.43 -2.19 14.12
N SER A 228 -8.47 -2.54 14.88
CA SER A 228 -9.44 -1.60 15.42
C SER A 228 -8.84 -0.66 16.46
N GLU A 229 -7.97 -1.17 17.34
CA GLU A 229 -7.24 -0.35 18.31
C GLU A 229 -6.34 0.69 17.62
N LEU A 230 -5.66 0.29 16.55
CA LEU A 230 -4.80 1.18 15.76
C LEU A 230 -5.60 2.20 14.94
N ALA A 231 -6.77 1.82 14.43
CA ALA A 231 -7.66 2.71 13.68
C ALA A 231 -8.26 3.84 14.53
N ALA A 232 -8.31 3.69 15.86
CA ALA A 232 -8.76 4.75 16.75
C ALA A 232 -7.90 6.04 16.62
N VAL A 233 -6.67 5.91 16.10
CA VAL A 233 -5.74 7.02 15.85
C VAL A 233 -5.75 7.45 14.38
N ASN A 234 -6.15 6.55 13.45
CA ASN A 234 -6.19 6.80 12.01
C ASN A 234 -7.59 6.51 11.46
N ALA A 235 -8.41 7.55 11.38
CA ALA A 235 -9.82 7.45 10.99
C ALA A 235 -10.05 6.86 9.59
N ASP A 236 -9.09 6.98 8.68
CA ASP A 236 -9.22 6.51 7.30
C ASP A 236 -9.37 4.99 7.19
N MET A 237 -8.86 4.24 8.18
CA MET A 237 -8.95 2.79 8.23
C MET A 237 -10.19 2.28 8.98
N SER A 238 -10.96 3.15 9.62
CA SER A 238 -12.09 2.75 10.49
C SER A 238 -13.20 2.04 9.71
N ALA A 239 -13.54 2.51 8.52
CA ALA A 239 -14.61 1.93 7.73
C ALA A 239 -14.29 0.52 7.20
N PRO A 240 -13.13 0.25 6.52
CA PRO A 240 -12.80 -1.09 6.08
C PRO A 240 -12.59 -2.06 7.25
N ILE A 241 -12.02 -1.62 8.36
CA ILE A 241 -11.85 -2.45 9.56
C ILE A 241 -13.20 -2.80 10.19
N GLY A 242 -14.10 -1.82 10.34
CA GLY A 242 -15.44 -2.05 10.88
C GLY A 242 -16.27 -2.97 10.00
N LEU A 243 -16.15 -2.85 8.67
CA LEU A 243 -16.83 -3.75 7.75
C LEU A 243 -16.34 -5.19 7.92
N GLU A 244 -15.03 -5.43 7.94
CA GLU A 244 -14.43 -6.76 8.11
C GLU A 244 -14.72 -7.34 9.50
N ALA A 245 -14.68 -6.52 10.56
CA ALA A 245 -15.04 -6.93 11.93
C ALA A 245 -16.47 -7.48 12.01
N GLY A 246 -17.41 -6.83 11.35
CA GLY A 246 -18.79 -7.32 11.25
C GLY A 246 -18.90 -8.65 10.50
N VAL A 247 -18.13 -8.83 9.42
CA VAL A 247 -18.09 -10.11 8.68
C VAL A 247 -17.54 -11.24 9.54
N ILE A 248 -16.43 -11.00 10.24
CA ILE A 248 -15.85 -12.00 11.16
C ILE A 248 -16.84 -12.32 12.28
N ALA A 249 -17.52 -11.33 12.84
CA ALA A 249 -18.48 -11.51 13.91
C ALA A 249 -19.67 -12.39 13.46
N VAL A 250 -20.25 -12.13 12.28
CA VAL A 250 -21.39 -12.92 11.79
C VAL A 250 -20.99 -14.36 11.50
N LEU A 251 -19.81 -14.59 10.92
CA LEU A 251 -19.30 -15.95 10.66
C LEU A 251 -19.00 -16.72 11.95
N SER A 252 -18.70 -15.99 13.04
CA SER A 252 -18.51 -16.54 14.38
C SER A 252 -19.83 -16.69 15.18
N GLY A 253 -21.00 -16.49 14.54
CA GLY A 253 -22.32 -16.59 15.17
C GLY A 253 -22.67 -15.43 16.12
N ARG A 254 -21.97 -14.29 16.03
CA ARG A 254 -22.15 -13.12 16.89
C ARG A 254 -22.88 -12.00 16.14
N GLU A 255 -24.14 -12.25 15.76
CA GLU A 255 -24.92 -11.34 14.92
C GLU A 255 -25.08 -9.93 15.52
N ASP A 256 -25.28 -9.81 16.84
CA ASP A 256 -25.44 -8.50 17.49
C ASP A 256 -24.14 -7.66 17.37
N ALA A 257 -22.97 -8.29 17.49
CA ALA A 257 -21.70 -7.64 17.31
C ALA A 257 -21.49 -7.20 15.84
N ALA A 258 -21.93 -8.03 14.89
CA ALA A 258 -21.89 -7.68 13.47
C ALA A 258 -22.76 -6.46 13.17
N ARG A 259 -24.00 -6.44 13.67
CA ARG A 259 -24.93 -5.30 13.54
C ARG A 259 -24.30 -4.02 14.11
N THR A 260 -23.70 -4.10 15.28
CA THR A 260 -23.04 -2.95 15.92
C THR A 260 -21.89 -2.44 15.08
N SER A 261 -21.02 -3.32 14.59
CA SER A 261 -19.87 -2.94 13.75
C SER A 261 -20.32 -2.28 12.45
N TRP A 262 -21.27 -2.86 11.71
CA TRP A 262 -21.76 -2.31 10.46
C TRP A 262 -22.53 -1.01 10.63
N GLN A 263 -23.34 -0.88 11.70
CA GLN A 263 -24.00 0.38 12.01
C GLN A 263 -22.99 1.49 12.30
N SER A 264 -21.93 1.18 13.04
CA SER A 264 -20.84 2.14 13.29
C SER A 264 -20.17 2.62 12.00
N VAL A 265 -19.96 1.74 11.01
CA VAL A 265 -19.42 2.14 9.69
C VAL A 265 -20.35 3.11 8.98
N ILE A 266 -21.66 2.84 8.99
CA ILE A 266 -22.68 3.71 8.37
C ILE A 266 -22.71 5.08 9.04
N ASP A 267 -22.63 5.11 10.36
CA ASP A 267 -22.74 6.34 11.15
C ASP A 267 -21.50 7.23 11.01
N THR A 268 -20.31 6.62 10.93
CA THR A 268 -19.02 7.35 10.90
C THR A 268 -18.56 7.70 9.49
N ALA A 269 -18.90 6.89 8.50
CA ALA A 269 -18.47 7.07 7.11
C ALA A 269 -19.63 6.85 6.10
N PRO A 270 -20.76 7.60 6.20
CA PRO A 270 -22.01 7.29 5.49
C PRO A 270 -21.93 7.30 3.97
N GLN A 271 -20.88 7.92 3.41
CA GLN A 271 -20.68 8.00 1.95
C GLN A 271 -19.57 7.03 1.46
N SER A 272 -19.00 6.25 2.33
CA SER A 272 -17.97 5.27 1.95
C SER A 272 -18.57 4.06 1.22
N PRO A 273 -17.82 3.40 0.34
CA PRO A 273 -18.22 2.11 -0.24
C PRO A 273 -18.52 1.05 0.81
N GLU A 274 -17.78 1.09 1.93
CA GLU A 274 -17.96 0.18 3.07
C GLU A 274 -19.33 0.38 3.73
N ALA A 275 -19.80 1.61 3.88
CA ALA A 275 -21.12 1.92 4.44
C ALA A 275 -22.25 1.36 3.55
N LEU A 276 -22.14 1.49 2.25
CA LEU A 276 -23.11 0.90 1.31
C LEU A 276 -23.14 -0.63 1.43
N THR A 277 -21.97 -1.24 1.57
CA THR A 277 -21.84 -2.68 1.76
C THR A 277 -22.44 -3.12 3.10
N ALA A 278 -22.14 -2.38 4.18
CA ALA A 278 -22.66 -2.63 5.53
C ALA A 278 -24.20 -2.55 5.58
N GLN A 279 -24.81 -1.58 4.89
CA GLN A 279 -26.27 -1.49 4.72
C GLN A 279 -26.84 -2.75 4.07
N GLY A 280 -26.20 -3.25 3.01
CA GLY A 280 -26.60 -4.48 2.35
C GLY A 280 -26.53 -5.70 3.25
N TYR A 281 -25.50 -5.79 4.10
CA TYR A 281 -25.37 -6.88 5.07
C TYR A 281 -26.40 -6.81 6.20
N LEU A 282 -26.68 -5.61 6.74
CA LEU A 282 -27.70 -5.43 7.77
C LEU A 282 -29.07 -5.84 7.24
N ALA A 283 -29.42 -5.48 6.02
CA ALA A 283 -30.69 -5.86 5.39
C ALA A 283 -30.86 -7.39 5.24
N GLN A 284 -29.76 -8.14 5.09
CA GLN A 284 -29.79 -9.61 5.01
C GLN A 284 -29.99 -10.28 6.39
N LEU A 285 -29.69 -9.59 7.48
CA LEU A 285 -29.89 -10.07 8.84
C LEU A 285 -31.29 -9.73 9.39
N GLU A 286 -32.10 -8.94 8.68
CA GLU A 286 -33.47 -8.69 9.08
C GLU A 286 -34.34 -9.92 8.77
N PRO A 287 -35.17 -10.37 9.73
CA PRO A 287 -36.10 -11.45 9.47
C PRO A 287 -37.09 -11.03 8.40
N ALA A 288 -37.38 -11.93 7.44
CA ALA A 288 -38.35 -11.74 6.38
C ALA A 288 -39.79 -11.59 6.91
#